data_f387bae3fbfd3460d96feead8fa8ca24
#
_entry.id   f387bae3fbfd3460d96feead8fa8ca24
#
_cell.length_a   1.000
_cell.length_b   1.000
_cell.length_c   1.000
_cell.angle_alpha   90.00
_cell.angle_beta   90.00
_cell.angle_gamma   90.00
#
_symmetry.space_group_name_H-M   'P 1'
#
loop_
_entity.id
_entity.type
_entity.pdbx_description
1 polymer ?
#
loop_
_entity_poly.entity_id
_entity_poly.type
_entity_poly.pdbx_seq_one_letter_code
_entity_poly.pdbx_strand_id
1 'polypeptide(L)' 'VITVNGEPVDTKDVTIAVLLADMNIETRGVAVAINGEIVRRGEWSQKRVDAGDRIEIVSAVAGGA' A
#
# COMPACT_ATOMS: atom_id res chain seq x y z
N VAL A 1 -5.28 7.56 -11.62
CA VAL A 1 -5.58 6.27 -10.98
C VAL A 1 -4.27 5.56 -10.63
N ILE A 2 -4.25 4.88 -9.53
CA ILE A 2 -3.13 4.04 -9.14
C ILE A 2 -3.53 2.59 -9.31
N THR A 3 -2.57 1.69 -9.22
CA THR A 3 -2.89 0.27 -9.15
C THR A 3 -2.44 -0.29 -7.81
N VAL A 4 -3.22 -1.20 -7.27
CA VAL A 4 -2.89 -1.91 -6.05
C VAL A 4 -2.95 -3.39 -6.38
N ASN A 5 -1.79 -4.04 -6.34
CA ASN A 5 -1.65 -5.43 -6.74
C ASN A 5 -2.23 -5.68 -8.13
N GLY A 6 -2.00 -4.72 -9.02
CA GLY A 6 -2.42 -4.83 -10.41
C GLY A 6 -3.84 -4.38 -10.69
N GLU A 7 -4.60 -3.99 -9.68
CA GLU A 7 -5.97 -3.57 -9.88
C GLU A 7 -6.08 -2.06 -9.77
N PRO A 8 -6.80 -1.42 -10.69
CA PRO A 8 -6.92 0.04 -10.66
C PRO A 8 -7.75 0.51 -9.46
N VAL A 9 -7.26 1.54 -8.82
CA VAL A 9 -7.96 2.17 -7.70
C VAL A 9 -7.99 3.67 -7.98
N ASP A 10 -9.16 4.25 -7.89
CA ASP A 10 -9.36 5.65 -8.23
C ASP A 10 -9.11 6.52 -7.02
N THR A 11 -7.85 6.69 -6.67
CA THR A 11 -7.47 7.52 -5.54
C THR A 11 -6.10 8.14 -5.82
N LYS A 12 -5.80 9.21 -5.13
CA LYS A 12 -4.52 9.88 -5.23
C LYS A 12 -4.40 10.87 -4.09
N ASP A 13 -3.18 11.39 -3.89
CA ASP A 13 -2.94 12.42 -2.88
C ASP A 13 -3.28 11.95 -1.49
N VAL A 14 -3.14 10.67 -1.25
CA VAL A 14 -3.29 10.12 0.09
C VAL A 14 -1.96 9.49 0.48
N THR A 15 -1.79 9.25 1.76
CA THR A 15 -0.61 8.53 2.22
C THR A 15 -0.88 7.03 2.15
N ILE A 16 0.20 6.26 2.24
CA ILE A 16 0.05 4.82 2.29
C ILE A 16 -0.83 4.40 3.47
N ALA A 17 -0.64 5.06 4.62
CA ALA A 17 -1.44 4.72 5.79
C ALA A 17 -2.93 4.91 5.53
N VAL A 18 -3.29 6.03 4.89
CA VAL A 18 -4.68 6.30 4.57
C VAL A 18 -5.20 5.30 3.55
N LEU A 19 -4.40 4.99 2.55
CA LEU A 19 -4.80 4.03 1.53
C LEU A 19 -5.11 2.67 2.15
N LEU A 20 -4.25 2.20 3.03
CA LEU A 20 -4.48 0.90 3.67
C LEU A 20 -5.73 0.91 4.53
N ALA A 21 -5.97 2.02 5.23
CA ALA A 21 -7.17 2.14 6.05
C ALA A 21 -8.42 2.14 5.19
N ASP A 22 -8.38 2.87 4.08
CA ASP A 22 -9.54 2.94 3.19
C ASP A 22 -9.88 1.59 2.59
N MET A 23 -8.87 0.77 2.38
CA MET A 23 -9.08 -0.55 1.77
C MET A 23 -9.31 -1.63 2.82
N ASN A 24 -9.38 -1.26 4.07
CA ASN A 24 -9.59 -2.21 5.18
C ASN A 24 -8.52 -3.31 5.20
N ILE A 25 -7.30 -2.93 4.90
CA ILE A 25 -6.21 -3.90 4.88
C ILE A 25 -5.63 -4.02 6.28
N GLU A 26 -5.51 -5.25 6.72
CA GLU A 26 -4.85 -5.53 8.00
C GLU A 26 -3.38 -5.17 7.87
N THR A 27 -2.91 -4.30 8.76
CA THR A 27 -1.55 -3.80 8.64
C THR A 27 -0.51 -4.66 9.33
N ARG A 28 -0.93 -5.62 10.12
CA ARG A 28 0.00 -6.47 10.80
C ARG A 28 0.59 -7.49 9.83
N GLY A 29 1.92 -7.54 9.76
CA GLY A 29 2.57 -8.50 8.89
C GLY A 29 2.50 -8.17 7.41
N VAL A 30 2.24 -6.92 7.09
CA VAL A 30 2.09 -6.49 5.71
C VAL A 30 3.33 -5.73 5.26
N ALA A 31 3.77 -6.00 4.04
CA ALA A 31 4.83 -5.24 3.39
C ALA A 31 4.23 -4.47 2.22
N VAL A 32 4.69 -3.25 2.04
CA VAL A 32 4.19 -2.39 0.97
C VAL A 32 5.35 -1.92 0.12
N ALA A 33 5.15 -1.94 -1.20
CA ALA A 33 6.12 -1.38 -2.13
C ALA A 33 5.42 -0.42 -3.07
N ILE A 34 6.11 0.63 -3.48
CA ILE A 34 5.62 1.58 -4.47
C ILE A 34 6.63 1.59 -5.60
N ASN A 35 6.14 1.28 -6.79
CA ASN A 35 6.98 1.28 -8.00
C ASN A 35 8.25 0.45 -7.79
N GLY A 36 8.11 -0.65 -7.06
CA GLY A 36 9.22 -1.55 -6.84
C GLY A 36 10.07 -1.25 -5.63
N GLU A 37 9.77 -0.19 -4.89
CA GLU A 37 10.58 0.18 -3.72
C GLU A 37 9.79 -0.07 -2.45
N ILE A 38 10.43 -0.76 -1.52
CA ILE A 38 9.82 -1.06 -0.22
C ILE A 38 9.61 0.23 0.56
N VAL A 39 8.44 0.37 1.15
CA VAL A 39 8.11 1.49 2.04
C VAL A 39 7.99 0.94 3.44
N ARG A 40 8.83 1.42 4.34
CA ARG A 40 8.82 0.95 5.72
C ARG A 40 7.56 1.39 6.44
N ARG A 41 7.11 0.55 7.36
CA ARG A 41 5.90 0.83 8.12
C ARG A 41 5.96 2.22 8.75
N GLY A 42 7.10 2.61 9.29
CA GLY A 42 7.23 3.90 9.95
C GLY A 42 7.09 5.09 9.00
N GLU A 43 7.13 4.84 7.71
CA GLU A 43 7.01 5.89 6.71
C GLU A 43 5.65 5.93 6.04
N TRP A 44 4.78 4.99 6.36
CA TRP A 44 3.47 4.91 5.69
C TRP A 44 2.65 6.18 5.85
N SER A 45 2.73 6.81 7.01
CA SER A 45 1.94 8.01 7.25
C SER A 45 2.50 9.24 6.57
N GLN A 46 3.70 9.14 6.02
CA GLN A 46 4.35 10.27 5.36
C GLN A 46 4.51 10.06 3.86
N LYS A 47 4.43 8.82 3.39
CA LYS A 47 4.63 8.53 1.98
C LYS A 47 3.34 8.73 1.23
N ARG A 48 3.35 9.68 0.31
CA ARG A 48 2.17 9.99 -0.49
C ARG A 48 2.13 9.14 -1.74
N VAL A 49 0.92 8.86 -2.19
CA VAL A 49 0.66 8.11 -3.40
C VAL A 49 0.20 9.09 -4.46
N ASP A 50 0.82 9.04 -5.62
CA ASP A 50 0.48 9.92 -6.73
C ASP A 50 -0.17 9.13 -7.86
N ALA A 51 -0.85 9.85 -8.74
CA ALA A 51 -1.47 9.21 -9.90
C ALA A 51 -0.42 8.44 -10.69
N GLY A 52 -0.77 7.24 -11.09
CA GLY A 52 0.14 6.41 -11.86
C GLY A 52 1.04 5.52 -11.04
N ASP A 53 1.03 5.68 -9.73
CA ASP A 53 1.86 4.84 -8.88
C ASP A 53 1.36 3.40 -8.87
N ARG A 54 2.32 2.50 -8.71
CA ARG A 54 2.05 1.07 -8.66
C ARG A 54 2.34 0.59 -7.24
N ILE A 55 1.29 0.20 -6.55
CA ILE A 55 1.38 -0.22 -5.16
C ILE A 55 1.30 -1.72 -5.10
N GLU A 56 2.18 -2.34 -4.33
CA GLU A 56 2.14 -3.77 -4.11
C GLU A 56 2.09 -4.04 -2.62
N ILE A 57 1.13 -4.85 -2.22
CA ILE A 57 0.91 -5.16 -0.81
C ILE A 57 0.97 -6.67 -0.66
N VAL A 58 1.87 -7.10 0.21
CA VAL A 58 2.08 -8.52 0.46
C VAL A 58 1.87 -8.77 1.94
N SER A 59 1.05 -9.75 2.26
CA SER A 59 0.81 -10.14 3.64
C SER A 59 1.67 -11.34 3.98
N ALA A 60 2.58 -11.16 4.89
CA ALA A 60 3.46 -12.24 5.31
C ALA A 60 2.81 -13.14 6.32
N VAL A 61 1.68 -12.74 6.84
CA VAL A 61 1.02 -13.49 7.91
C VAL A 61 0.23 -14.65 7.39
N ALA A 62 -0.27 -14.51 6.19
CA ALA A 62 -1.27 -15.43 5.68
C ALA A 62 -0.83 -16.88 5.79
N GLY A 63 0.38 -17.15 5.40
CA GLY A 63 0.84 -18.51 5.39
C GLY A 63 1.12 -19.04 6.77
N GLY A 64 1.42 -18.16 7.67
CA GLY A 64 1.80 -18.57 9.00
C GLY A 64 0.67 -19.10 9.83
N ALA A 65 -0.47 -18.82 9.37
CA ALA A 65 -1.63 -19.26 10.13
C ALA A 65 -1.67 -20.74 10.29
#